data_5a5dbe79ffab5146426e620c3cb42d6b
#
_entry.id   5a5dbe79ffab5146426e620c3cb42d6b
#
_cell.length_a   1.000
_cell.length_b   1.000
_cell.length_c   1.000
_cell.angle_alpha   90.00
_cell.angle_beta   90.00
_cell.angle_gamma   90.00
#
_symmetry.space_group_name_H-M   'P 1'
#
loop_
_entity.id
_entity.type
_entity.pdbx_description
1 polymer ?
#
loop_
_entity_poly.entity_id
_entity_poly.type
_entity_poly.pdbx_seq_one_letter_code
_entity_poly.pdbx_strand_id
1 'polypeptide(L)'
;YDHQMDQALFLDRKLMERKLEVMRGAYEKYRYEASVYAGPACIEIFGETPFEPMSKPGQLTLSKKQQELGVEYTNELSQIVNEYIPGDEYSFTIIAYPMPEIGDDYEEIFEQIIRINNLESDVYRPVHQTIIDELDQAEWVHVIGQNGNKTDMKVSMHVLEHPETETNFENCLADVNIPLGEVFTSPKLTGTHGVLNVSEVYLNDLKYVDLKLTFEDGKIKTYTCKNFDREEDNVKFVKDNLLGGRETLPIGEFAIGTNTTAYVLANKYNMVYKLPILIVEKMGPHFAVGDTCYSWSEENILHNPDGKEIVAKDNECSILRKTDISKAYFN
;
A
#
# COMPACT_ATOMS: atom_id res chain seq x y z
N TYR A 1 25.29 0.98 -3.97
CA TYR A 1 24.88 0.15 -5.12
C TYR A 1 23.66 -0.66 -4.69
N ASP A 2 22.62 -0.56 -5.47
CA ASP A 2 21.36 -1.28 -5.24
C ASP A 2 21.42 -2.67 -5.88
N HIS A 3 21.11 -3.72 -5.09
CA HIS A 3 21.12 -5.12 -5.49
C HIS A 3 19.71 -5.74 -5.62
N GLN A 4 18.67 -4.95 -5.50
CA GLN A 4 17.28 -5.44 -5.52
C GLN A 4 16.94 -6.24 -6.80
N MET A 5 17.58 -5.91 -7.91
CA MET A 5 17.36 -6.58 -9.20
C MET A 5 18.44 -7.56 -9.62
N ASP A 6 19.32 -8.00 -8.70
CA ASP A 6 20.39 -8.97 -9.01
C ASP A 6 19.84 -10.32 -9.51
N GLN A 7 18.60 -10.65 -9.19
CA GLN A 7 17.91 -11.81 -9.77
C GLN A 7 17.81 -11.77 -11.31
N ALA A 8 18.00 -10.59 -11.94
CA ALA A 8 18.08 -10.49 -13.40
C ALA A 8 19.14 -11.39 -14.03
N LEU A 9 20.19 -11.78 -13.27
CA LEU A 9 21.22 -12.69 -13.73
C LEU A 9 20.73 -14.12 -14.03
N PHE A 10 19.66 -14.56 -13.34
CA PHE A 10 19.26 -15.97 -13.37
C PHE A 10 17.74 -16.18 -13.45
N LEU A 11 16.95 -15.11 -13.41
CA LEU A 11 15.48 -15.23 -13.47
C LEU A 11 15.05 -15.65 -14.87
N ASP A 12 14.61 -16.89 -14.98
CA ASP A 12 14.01 -17.46 -16.17
C ASP A 12 12.77 -18.31 -15.82
N ARG A 13 12.04 -18.74 -16.84
CA ARG A 13 10.81 -19.54 -16.68
C ARG A 13 11.07 -20.85 -15.93
N LYS A 14 12.20 -21.52 -16.18
CA LYS A 14 12.52 -22.79 -15.50
C LYS A 14 12.73 -22.62 -14.01
N LEU A 15 13.39 -21.53 -13.61
CA LEU A 15 13.57 -21.22 -12.19
C LEU A 15 12.22 -20.98 -11.52
N MET A 16 11.33 -20.23 -12.18
CA MET A 16 9.99 -19.96 -11.64
C MET A 16 9.15 -21.21 -11.50
N GLU A 17 9.06 -22.02 -12.56
CA GLU A 17 8.36 -23.31 -12.52
C GLU A 17 8.87 -24.20 -11.40
N ARG A 18 10.20 -24.25 -11.23
CA ARG A 18 10.81 -25.01 -10.13
C ARG A 18 10.48 -24.46 -8.75
N LYS A 19 10.44 -23.12 -8.58
CA LYS A 19 10.03 -22.50 -7.31
C LYS A 19 8.58 -22.86 -6.98
N LEU A 20 7.67 -22.76 -7.95
CA LEU A 20 6.26 -23.11 -7.78
C LEU A 20 6.07 -24.61 -7.45
N GLU A 21 6.81 -25.49 -8.14
CA GLU A 21 6.81 -26.93 -7.84
C GLU A 21 7.25 -27.22 -6.40
N VAL A 22 8.34 -26.58 -5.96
CA VAL A 22 8.85 -26.71 -4.58
C VAL A 22 7.84 -26.19 -3.57
N MET A 23 7.21 -25.04 -3.82
CA MET A 23 6.18 -24.47 -2.95
C MET A 23 4.98 -25.41 -2.86
N ARG A 24 4.46 -25.89 -3.97
CA ARG A 24 3.35 -26.85 -3.99
C ARG A 24 3.70 -28.12 -3.23
N GLY A 25 4.90 -28.65 -3.44
CA GLY A 25 5.38 -29.83 -2.70
C GLY A 25 5.52 -29.59 -1.19
N ALA A 26 5.92 -28.40 -0.77
CA ALA A 26 5.99 -28.01 0.63
C ALA A 26 4.59 -27.92 1.25
N TYR A 27 3.66 -27.21 0.61
CA TYR A 27 2.27 -27.12 1.06
C TYR A 27 1.58 -28.48 1.11
N GLU A 28 1.80 -29.35 0.10
CA GLU A 28 1.26 -30.68 0.10
C GLU A 28 1.76 -31.53 1.28
N LYS A 29 3.05 -31.40 1.59
CA LYS A 29 3.66 -32.08 2.75
C LYS A 29 3.13 -31.59 4.08
N TYR A 30 2.83 -30.29 4.19
CA TYR A 30 2.38 -29.62 5.42
C TYR A 30 0.92 -29.13 5.29
N ARG A 31 0.09 -29.89 4.56
CA ARG A 31 -1.31 -29.51 4.27
C ARG A 31 -2.13 -29.26 5.53
N TYR A 32 -1.94 -30.08 6.56
CA TYR A 32 -2.64 -29.89 7.83
C TYR A 32 -2.23 -28.59 8.52
N GLU A 33 -0.95 -28.33 8.62
CA GLU A 33 -0.43 -27.11 9.24
C GLU A 33 -0.88 -25.84 8.47
N ALA A 34 -0.90 -25.91 7.15
CA ALA A 34 -1.40 -24.85 6.30
C ALA A 34 -2.90 -24.58 6.53
N SER A 35 -3.72 -25.65 6.62
CA SER A 35 -5.17 -25.51 6.78
C SER A 35 -5.61 -24.96 8.15
N VAL A 36 -4.73 -24.99 9.16
CA VAL A 36 -4.99 -24.43 10.49
C VAL A 36 -4.16 -23.19 10.78
N TYR A 37 -3.50 -22.65 9.76
CA TYR A 37 -2.67 -21.45 9.88
C TYR A 37 -3.56 -20.21 9.99
N ALA A 38 -3.60 -19.60 11.16
CA ALA A 38 -4.42 -18.43 11.43
C ALA A 38 -3.77 -17.08 11.03
N GLY A 39 -2.55 -17.11 10.51
CA GLY A 39 -1.81 -15.94 10.05
C GLY A 39 -0.67 -15.50 10.97
N PRO A 40 0.20 -14.60 10.51
CA PRO A 40 1.35 -14.14 11.26
C PRO A 40 1.01 -12.99 12.21
N ALA A 41 1.77 -12.88 13.31
CA ALA A 41 1.93 -11.65 14.07
C ALA A 41 3.34 -11.09 13.78
N CYS A 42 3.40 -9.94 13.15
CA CYS A 42 4.64 -9.33 12.71
C CYS A 42 5.01 -8.13 13.59
N ILE A 43 6.28 -8.02 13.95
CA ILE A 43 6.85 -6.82 14.57
C ILE A 43 7.81 -6.21 13.56
N GLU A 44 7.45 -5.04 13.02
CA GLU A 44 8.32 -4.24 12.17
C GLU A 44 9.21 -3.39 13.07
N ILE A 45 10.49 -3.34 12.79
CA ILE A 45 11.45 -2.50 13.53
C ILE A 45 11.92 -1.36 12.63
N PHE A 46 12.08 -0.16 13.20
CA PHE A 46 12.47 1.03 12.46
C PHE A 46 13.37 1.96 13.27
N GLY A 47 13.97 2.95 12.60
CA GLY A 47 14.80 3.98 13.26
C GLY A 47 16.16 4.16 12.62
N GLU A 48 16.62 3.21 11.82
CA GLU A 48 17.83 3.40 11.02
C GLU A 48 17.66 4.56 10.03
N THR A 49 18.76 5.21 9.71
CA THR A 49 18.75 6.17 8.60
C THR A 49 18.52 5.40 7.32
N PRO A 50 17.47 5.73 6.54
CA PRO A 50 17.19 5.02 5.32
C PRO A 50 18.39 5.02 4.38
N PHE A 51 18.62 3.87 3.75
CA PHE A 51 19.65 3.73 2.73
C PHE A 51 19.24 4.50 1.47
N GLU A 52 20.13 5.33 0.95
CA GLU A 52 19.93 6.07 -0.31
C GLU A 52 20.73 5.37 -1.43
N PRO A 53 20.16 4.37 -2.11
CA PRO A 53 20.85 3.68 -3.18
C PRO A 53 21.05 4.63 -4.37
N MET A 54 22.23 4.55 -4.97
CA MET A 54 22.54 5.30 -6.18
C MET A 54 22.53 4.38 -7.40
N SER A 55 21.87 4.78 -8.45
CA SER A 55 21.97 4.11 -9.74
C SER A 55 23.39 4.24 -10.29
N LYS A 56 24.00 3.13 -10.68
CA LYS A 56 25.37 3.08 -11.23
C LYS A 56 25.39 2.44 -12.60
N PRO A 57 26.33 2.85 -13.49
CA PRO A 57 26.59 2.13 -14.72
C PRO A 57 26.90 0.65 -14.41
N GLY A 58 26.18 -0.27 -15.05
CA GLY A 58 26.32 -1.71 -14.82
C GLY A 58 25.41 -2.29 -13.72
N GLN A 59 24.57 -1.47 -13.08
CA GLN A 59 23.50 -1.97 -12.22
C GLN A 59 22.57 -2.88 -13.03
N LEU A 60 22.23 -4.03 -12.46
CA LEU A 60 21.31 -4.96 -13.08
C LEU A 60 19.88 -4.41 -13.02
N THR A 61 19.14 -4.64 -14.09
CA THR A 61 17.71 -4.33 -14.18
C THR A 61 16.99 -5.51 -14.80
N LEU A 62 15.77 -5.76 -14.35
CA LEU A 62 14.92 -6.78 -14.96
C LEU A 62 14.52 -6.36 -16.38
N SER A 63 14.71 -7.25 -17.34
CA SER A 63 14.12 -7.08 -18.67
C SER A 63 12.59 -7.12 -18.59
N LYS A 64 11.90 -6.54 -19.57
CA LYS A 64 10.43 -6.60 -19.67
C LYS A 64 9.90 -8.03 -19.51
N LYS A 65 10.55 -9.00 -20.15
CA LYS A 65 10.17 -10.42 -20.03
C LYS A 65 10.33 -10.96 -18.62
N GLN A 66 11.36 -10.54 -17.88
CA GLN A 66 11.56 -10.96 -16.48
C GLN A 66 10.56 -10.29 -15.54
N GLN A 67 10.16 -9.04 -15.81
CA GLN A 67 9.09 -8.37 -15.08
C GLN A 67 7.75 -9.08 -15.28
N GLU A 68 7.39 -9.41 -16.52
CA GLU A 68 6.19 -10.20 -16.87
C GLU A 68 6.20 -11.58 -16.16
N LEU A 69 7.37 -12.25 -16.16
CA LEU A 69 7.56 -13.50 -15.43
C LEU A 69 7.38 -13.33 -13.91
N GLY A 70 7.84 -12.22 -13.34
CA GLY A 70 7.64 -11.90 -11.91
C GLY A 70 6.16 -11.82 -11.56
N VAL A 71 5.38 -11.08 -12.36
CA VAL A 71 3.92 -10.97 -12.20
C VAL A 71 3.25 -12.34 -12.30
N GLU A 72 3.58 -13.13 -13.34
CA GLU A 72 3.06 -14.49 -13.53
C GLU A 72 3.36 -15.37 -12.30
N TYR A 73 4.60 -15.32 -11.81
CA TYR A 73 5.02 -16.07 -10.62
C TYR A 73 4.21 -15.68 -9.37
N THR A 74 4.07 -14.39 -9.09
CA THR A 74 3.31 -13.91 -7.93
C THR A 74 1.87 -14.38 -8.00
N ASN A 75 1.24 -14.29 -9.17
CA ASN A 75 -0.13 -14.75 -9.37
C ASN A 75 -0.30 -16.25 -9.13
N GLU A 76 0.58 -17.08 -9.72
CA GLU A 76 0.52 -18.54 -9.53
C GLU A 76 0.84 -18.95 -8.09
N LEU A 77 1.81 -18.27 -7.45
CA LEU A 77 2.13 -18.49 -6.04
C LEU A 77 0.93 -18.19 -5.14
N SER A 78 0.25 -17.06 -5.36
CA SER A 78 -0.94 -16.70 -4.59
C SER A 78 -2.06 -17.73 -4.74
N GLN A 79 -2.25 -18.28 -5.96
CA GLN A 79 -3.23 -19.35 -6.18
C GLN A 79 -2.85 -20.62 -5.40
N ILE A 80 -1.56 -20.99 -5.38
CA ILE A 80 -1.10 -22.12 -4.58
C ILE A 80 -1.36 -21.88 -3.09
N VAL A 81 -1.00 -20.69 -2.58
CA VAL A 81 -1.24 -20.33 -1.17
C VAL A 81 -2.72 -20.48 -0.82
N ASN A 82 -3.61 -19.89 -1.63
CA ASN A 82 -5.06 -19.90 -1.39
C ASN A 82 -5.70 -21.30 -1.50
N GLU A 83 -5.06 -22.24 -2.22
CA GLU A 83 -5.51 -23.64 -2.25
C GLU A 83 -5.33 -24.36 -0.90
N TYR A 84 -4.33 -23.94 -0.10
CA TYR A 84 -3.94 -24.62 1.14
C TYR A 84 -4.27 -23.85 2.41
N ILE A 85 -4.30 -22.54 2.34
CA ILE A 85 -4.62 -21.66 3.47
C ILE A 85 -5.98 -21.01 3.20
N PRO A 86 -7.03 -21.37 3.99
CA PRO A 86 -8.36 -20.77 3.83
C PRO A 86 -8.31 -19.26 4.12
N GLY A 87 -8.66 -18.42 3.13
CA GLY A 87 -8.59 -16.97 3.26
C GLY A 87 -9.57 -16.38 4.29
N ASP A 88 -10.70 -17.05 4.47
CA ASP A 88 -11.75 -16.70 5.45
C ASP A 88 -11.43 -17.10 6.89
N GLU A 89 -10.44 -17.99 7.09
CA GLU A 89 -9.95 -18.42 8.41
C GLU A 89 -8.58 -17.84 8.76
N TYR A 90 -8.05 -16.95 7.91
CA TYR A 90 -6.72 -16.39 8.02
C TYR A 90 -6.78 -14.89 8.29
N SER A 91 -5.92 -14.42 9.17
CA SER A 91 -5.70 -13.00 9.42
C SER A 91 -4.22 -12.75 9.69
N PHE A 92 -3.82 -11.51 9.82
CA PHE A 92 -2.49 -11.15 10.28
C PHE A 92 -2.57 -9.91 11.16
N THR A 93 -1.53 -9.70 11.96
CA THR A 93 -1.36 -8.45 12.71
C THR A 93 0.06 -7.96 12.51
N ILE A 94 0.21 -6.67 12.27
CA ILE A 94 1.51 -6.02 12.20
C ILE A 94 1.55 -4.81 13.12
N ILE A 95 2.64 -4.68 13.87
CA ILE A 95 2.90 -3.56 14.79
C ILE A 95 4.35 -3.12 14.62
N ALA A 96 4.62 -1.82 14.76
CA ALA A 96 5.96 -1.28 14.58
C ALA A 96 6.53 -0.71 15.89
N TYR A 97 7.84 -0.92 16.10
CA TYR A 97 8.59 -0.37 17.23
C TYR A 97 9.95 0.21 16.78
N PRO A 98 10.38 1.32 17.40
CA PRO A 98 11.67 1.91 17.10
C PRO A 98 12.82 1.10 17.69
N MET A 99 13.97 1.15 17.02
CA MET A 99 15.25 0.69 17.55
C MET A 99 16.10 1.86 18.09
N PRO A 100 17.14 1.59 18.92
CA PRO A 100 18.00 2.64 19.47
C PRO A 100 18.67 3.54 18.39
N GLU A 101 18.84 3.04 17.18
CA GLU A 101 19.38 3.76 16.03
C GLU A 101 18.54 4.96 15.59
N ILE A 102 17.32 5.09 16.12
CA ILE A 102 16.46 6.25 15.83
C ILE A 102 17.07 7.56 16.36
N GLY A 103 17.88 7.50 17.41
CA GLY A 103 18.64 8.63 17.95
C GLY A 103 18.63 8.73 19.48
N ASP A 104 19.19 9.85 19.98
CA ASP A 104 19.39 10.06 21.41
C ASP A 104 18.09 10.08 22.24
N ASP A 105 16.97 10.43 21.61
CA ASP A 105 15.64 10.46 22.24
C ASP A 105 14.91 9.09 22.21
N TYR A 106 15.62 7.99 21.96
CA TYR A 106 15.05 6.65 21.77
C TYR A 106 14.04 6.26 22.87
N GLU A 107 14.38 6.42 24.14
CA GLU A 107 13.50 6.00 25.24
C GLU A 107 12.19 6.78 25.23
N GLU A 108 12.24 8.09 25.00
CA GLU A 108 11.05 8.93 24.92
C GLU A 108 10.22 8.58 23.67
N ILE A 109 10.87 8.40 22.53
CA ILE A 109 10.20 8.00 21.27
C ILE A 109 9.52 6.64 21.46
N PHE A 110 10.21 5.67 22.07
CA PHE A 110 9.65 4.34 22.32
C PHE A 110 8.37 4.40 23.17
N GLU A 111 8.38 5.18 24.26
CA GLU A 111 7.19 5.40 25.09
C GLU A 111 6.04 6.04 24.30
N GLN A 112 6.33 7.00 23.40
CA GLN A 112 5.31 7.63 22.57
C GLN A 112 4.75 6.66 21.53
N ILE A 113 5.58 5.80 20.93
CA ILE A 113 5.13 4.76 20.00
C ILE A 113 4.21 3.76 20.71
N ILE A 114 4.53 3.36 21.96
CA ILE A 114 3.60 2.55 22.76
C ILE A 114 2.23 3.24 22.90
N ARG A 115 2.21 4.55 23.15
CA ARG A 115 0.95 5.31 23.27
C ARG A 115 0.19 5.35 21.94
N ILE A 116 0.89 5.55 20.81
CA ILE A 116 0.30 5.55 19.49
C ILE A 116 -0.29 4.18 19.16
N ASN A 117 0.42 3.10 19.49
CA ASN A 117 -0.02 1.73 19.23
C ASN A 117 -1.21 1.30 20.12
N ASN A 118 -1.41 1.97 21.26
CA ASN A 118 -2.48 1.69 22.21
C ASN A 118 -3.62 2.73 22.16
N LEU A 119 -3.87 3.36 21.03
CA LEU A 119 -5.02 4.23 20.86
C LEU A 119 -6.33 3.44 20.98
N GLU A 120 -7.31 4.04 21.67
CA GLU A 120 -8.57 3.37 21.96
C GLU A 120 -9.52 3.38 20.75
N SER A 121 -9.81 2.19 20.20
CA SER A 121 -10.72 2.02 19.07
C SER A 121 -12.10 2.64 19.32
N ASP A 122 -12.61 2.58 20.55
CA ASP A 122 -13.91 3.14 20.92
C ASP A 122 -13.97 4.66 20.80
N VAL A 123 -12.82 5.35 20.91
CA VAL A 123 -12.72 6.80 20.68
C VAL A 123 -12.68 7.12 19.18
N TYR A 124 -11.95 6.35 18.41
CA TYR A 124 -11.75 6.61 16.99
C TYR A 124 -12.93 6.14 16.13
N ARG A 125 -13.61 5.06 16.51
CA ARG A 125 -14.77 4.53 15.77
C ARG A 125 -15.81 5.59 15.42
N PRO A 126 -16.31 6.42 16.35
CA PRO A 126 -17.29 7.45 16.01
C PRO A 126 -16.68 8.59 15.20
N VAL A 127 -15.38 8.90 15.36
CA VAL A 127 -14.68 9.92 14.55
C VAL A 127 -14.60 9.44 13.10
N HIS A 128 -14.16 8.23 12.86
CA HIS A 128 -14.12 7.63 11.54
C HIS A 128 -15.52 7.56 10.92
N GLN A 129 -16.51 7.12 11.69
CA GLN A 129 -17.87 7.04 11.18
C GLN A 129 -18.42 8.40 10.74
N THR A 130 -18.13 9.48 11.48
CA THR A 130 -18.53 10.83 11.06
C THR A 130 -17.90 11.24 9.72
N ILE A 131 -16.62 10.86 9.50
CA ILE A 131 -15.93 11.12 8.23
C ILE A 131 -16.56 10.29 7.11
N ILE A 132 -16.83 9.01 7.35
CA ILE A 132 -17.46 8.09 6.39
C ILE A 132 -18.85 8.58 5.99
N ASP A 133 -19.68 8.99 6.95
CA ASP A 133 -21.05 9.45 6.70
C ASP A 133 -21.09 10.68 5.77
N GLU A 134 -20.07 11.54 5.81
CA GLU A 134 -19.92 12.66 4.88
C GLU A 134 -19.35 12.21 3.52
N LEU A 135 -18.36 11.31 3.52
CA LEU A 135 -17.71 10.82 2.30
C LEU A 135 -18.64 9.94 1.46
N ASP A 136 -19.51 9.16 2.09
CA ASP A 136 -20.48 8.30 1.42
C ASP A 136 -21.56 9.09 0.64
N GLN A 137 -21.75 10.36 0.98
CA GLN A 137 -22.66 11.27 0.26
C GLN A 137 -21.97 11.99 -0.91
N ALA A 138 -20.64 11.89 -1.02
CA ALA A 138 -19.87 12.63 -2.00
C ALA A 138 -19.81 11.89 -3.35
N GLU A 139 -20.04 12.59 -4.45
CA GLU A 139 -19.75 12.07 -5.80
C GLU A 139 -18.24 12.09 -6.11
N TRP A 140 -17.51 12.98 -5.44
CA TRP A 140 -16.05 13.13 -5.57
C TRP A 140 -15.46 13.86 -4.37
N VAL A 141 -14.18 13.63 -4.13
CA VAL A 141 -13.39 14.31 -3.09
C VAL A 141 -12.27 15.10 -3.74
N HIS A 142 -12.01 16.31 -3.25
CA HIS A 142 -10.93 17.17 -3.72
C HIS A 142 -9.83 17.24 -2.68
N VAL A 143 -8.67 16.73 -3.00
CA VAL A 143 -7.47 16.74 -2.13
C VAL A 143 -6.53 17.81 -2.62
N ILE A 144 -6.31 18.84 -1.78
CA ILE A 144 -5.47 20.00 -2.11
C ILE A 144 -4.28 20.06 -1.16
N GLY A 145 -3.08 20.08 -1.72
CA GLY A 145 -1.83 20.27 -0.98
C GLY A 145 -1.75 21.61 -0.28
N GLN A 146 -1.06 21.63 0.86
CA GLN A 146 -0.83 22.84 1.67
C GLN A 146 0.68 23.10 1.80
N ASN A 147 1.05 24.29 2.29
CA ASN A 147 2.44 24.66 2.61
C ASN A 147 3.45 24.42 1.46
N GLY A 148 3.03 24.66 0.23
CA GLY A 148 3.89 24.51 -0.95
C GLY A 148 3.81 23.16 -1.65
N ASN A 149 3.16 22.16 -1.05
CA ASN A 149 2.82 20.89 -1.73
C ASN A 149 1.87 21.17 -2.90
N LYS A 150 2.10 20.48 -4.03
CA LYS A 150 1.41 20.73 -5.32
C LYS A 150 0.29 19.73 -5.62
N THR A 151 -0.13 18.96 -4.62
CA THR A 151 -1.25 18.03 -4.79
C THR A 151 -2.52 18.82 -5.13
N ASP A 152 -3.19 18.36 -6.18
CA ASP A 152 -4.48 18.84 -6.65
C ASP A 152 -5.18 17.65 -7.32
N MET A 153 -5.86 16.84 -6.52
CA MET A 153 -6.46 15.57 -6.92
C MET A 153 -7.97 15.60 -6.74
N LYS A 154 -8.70 15.31 -7.81
CA LYS A 154 -10.12 15.02 -7.75
C LYS A 154 -10.32 13.50 -7.81
N VAL A 155 -10.87 12.93 -6.77
CA VAL A 155 -11.08 11.48 -6.60
C VAL A 155 -12.58 11.19 -6.74
N SER A 156 -12.96 10.39 -7.72
CA SER A 156 -14.35 9.99 -7.94
C SER A 156 -14.75 8.86 -7.01
N MET A 157 -15.95 8.93 -6.45
CA MET A 157 -16.51 7.94 -5.55
C MET A 157 -17.50 7.01 -6.28
N HIS A 158 -17.67 5.80 -5.77
CA HIS A 158 -18.77 4.95 -6.19
C HIS A 158 -20.09 5.50 -5.66
N VAL A 159 -21.15 5.37 -6.45
CA VAL A 159 -22.51 5.71 -6.01
C VAL A 159 -23.08 4.52 -5.27
N LEU A 160 -23.48 4.71 -4.02
CA LEU A 160 -24.14 3.67 -3.23
C LEU A 160 -25.56 3.41 -3.77
N GLU A 161 -25.92 2.15 -4.00
CA GLU A 161 -27.26 1.76 -4.42
C GLU A 161 -28.21 1.75 -3.22
N HIS A 162 -27.72 1.33 -2.07
CA HIS A 162 -28.46 1.22 -0.81
C HIS A 162 -27.74 1.92 0.34
N PRO A 163 -27.72 3.28 0.40
CA PRO A 163 -26.93 4.03 1.40
C PRO A 163 -27.28 3.69 2.87
N GLU A 164 -28.44 3.11 3.12
CA GLU A 164 -28.88 2.68 4.45
C GLU A 164 -28.20 1.39 4.93
N THR A 165 -27.67 0.57 4.02
CA THR A 165 -27.03 -0.73 4.31
C THR A 165 -25.64 -0.87 3.74
N GLU A 166 -25.20 0.07 2.91
CA GLU A 166 -23.92 0.06 2.20
C GLU A 166 -23.04 1.26 2.58
N THR A 167 -21.74 1.09 2.43
CA THR A 167 -20.73 2.14 2.58
C THR A 167 -19.60 1.95 1.57
N ASN A 168 -18.98 3.05 1.14
CA ASN A 168 -17.78 3.02 0.29
C ASN A 168 -16.49 2.89 1.10
N PHE A 169 -16.50 3.27 2.36
CA PHE A 169 -15.28 3.38 3.16
C PHE A 169 -15.24 2.35 4.28
N GLU A 170 -14.06 1.80 4.52
CA GLU A 170 -13.80 1.01 5.71
C GLU A 170 -13.46 1.91 6.89
N ASN A 171 -14.08 1.63 8.03
CA ASN A 171 -13.73 2.20 9.34
C ASN A 171 -12.58 1.38 9.93
N CYS A 172 -11.34 1.67 9.51
CA CYS A 172 -10.16 0.87 9.84
C CYS A 172 -9.71 1.13 11.27
N LEU A 173 -10.10 0.23 12.16
CA LEU A 173 -9.63 0.16 13.54
C LEU A 173 -8.47 -0.85 13.61
N ALA A 174 -7.70 -0.82 14.70
CA ALA A 174 -6.51 -1.64 14.86
C ALA A 174 -6.85 -3.12 15.16
N ASP A 175 -7.31 -3.83 14.16
CA ASP A 175 -7.51 -5.28 14.16
C ASP A 175 -6.43 -6.03 13.38
N VAL A 176 -5.88 -5.43 12.34
CA VAL A 176 -4.79 -5.95 11.51
C VAL A 176 -3.55 -5.07 11.67
N ASN A 177 -3.62 -3.82 11.23
CA ASN A 177 -2.53 -2.86 11.27
C ASN A 177 -2.57 -2.04 12.57
N ILE A 178 -1.46 -2.04 13.32
CA ILE A 178 -1.29 -1.23 14.54
C ILE A 178 -0.18 -0.20 14.27
N PRO A 179 -0.45 1.11 14.40
CA PRO A 179 -1.60 1.76 15.05
C PRO A 179 -2.85 1.86 14.19
N LEU A 180 -3.98 2.06 14.85
CA LEU A 180 -5.23 2.42 14.21
C LEU A 180 -5.16 3.83 13.59
N GLY A 181 -6.09 4.12 12.72
CA GLY A 181 -6.45 5.48 12.44
C GLY A 181 -6.54 5.86 10.98
N GLU A 182 -7.43 5.23 10.23
CA GLU A 182 -7.79 5.68 8.88
C GLU A 182 -9.21 5.26 8.48
N VAL A 183 -9.70 5.95 7.47
CA VAL A 183 -10.82 5.51 6.66
C VAL A 183 -10.33 5.40 5.22
N PHE A 184 -10.59 4.28 4.55
CA PHE A 184 -10.09 4.03 3.20
C PHE A 184 -11.13 3.43 2.28
N THR A 185 -10.91 3.56 0.99
CA THR A 185 -11.76 3.02 -0.08
C THR A 185 -10.93 2.67 -1.31
N SER A 186 -11.43 1.74 -2.12
CA SER A 186 -10.97 1.57 -3.50
C SER A 186 -11.76 2.54 -4.38
N PRO A 187 -11.14 3.66 -4.84
CA PRO A 187 -11.90 4.71 -5.51
C PRO A 187 -12.30 4.28 -6.92
N LYS A 188 -13.35 4.92 -7.44
CA LYS A 188 -13.69 4.82 -8.85
C LYS A 188 -12.59 5.45 -9.70
N LEU A 189 -12.07 4.73 -10.68
CA LEU A 189 -11.00 5.25 -11.54
C LEU A 189 -11.50 6.27 -12.55
N THR A 190 -12.61 5.95 -13.23
CA THR A 190 -13.22 6.86 -14.22
C THR A 190 -13.60 8.19 -13.59
N GLY A 191 -13.03 9.27 -14.13
CA GLY A 191 -13.22 10.64 -13.65
C GLY A 191 -12.25 11.05 -12.52
N THR A 192 -11.47 10.14 -11.95
CA THR A 192 -10.40 10.47 -11.01
C THR A 192 -9.19 11.03 -11.76
N HIS A 193 -8.80 12.27 -11.45
CA HIS A 193 -7.73 12.97 -12.15
C HIS A 193 -7.05 14.02 -11.28
N GLY A 194 -5.87 14.44 -11.69
CA GLY A 194 -5.14 15.52 -11.04
C GLY A 194 -3.67 15.23 -10.85
N VAL A 195 -3.05 15.91 -9.94
CA VAL A 195 -1.64 15.79 -9.60
C VAL A 195 -1.49 15.38 -8.14
N LEU A 196 -0.77 14.31 -7.88
CA LEU A 196 -0.27 13.94 -6.57
C LEU A 196 1.20 14.36 -6.48
N ASN A 197 1.52 15.16 -5.46
CA ASN A 197 2.88 15.59 -5.19
C ASN A 197 3.29 15.19 -3.78
N VAL A 198 4.37 14.45 -3.66
CA VAL A 198 4.93 13.99 -2.40
C VAL A 198 6.32 14.59 -2.23
N SER A 199 6.51 15.41 -1.19
CA SER A 199 7.76 16.14 -0.97
C SER A 199 8.94 15.20 -0.76
N GLU A 200 8.75 14.18 0.07
CA GLU A 200 9.73 13.13 0.32
C GLU A 200 8.99 11.85 0.76
N VAL A 201 9.40 10.71 0.21
CA VAL A 201 8.87 9.40 0.59
C VAL A 201 9.90 8.32 0.32
N TYR A 202 9.89 7.27 1.14
CA TYR A 202 10.67 6.06 0.95
C TYR A 202 9.73 4.93 0.52
N LEU A 203 9.97 4.38 -0.67
CA LEU A 203 9.21 3.26 -1.23
C LEU A 203 10.19 2.18 -1.65
N ASN A 204 10.04 0.97 -1.12
CA ASN A 204 10.95 -0.16 -1.38
C ASN A 204 12.42 0.22 -1.13
N ASP A 205 12.72 0.86 0.01
CA ASP A 205 14.02 1.34 0.43
C ASP A 205 14.64 2.44 -0.47
N LEU A 206 13.90 2.94 -1.45
CA LEU A 206 14.32 4.01 -2.33
C LEU A 206 13.70 5.34 -1.90
N LYS A 207 14.55 6.36 -1.76
CA LYS A 207 14.10 7.73 -1.50
C LYS A 207 13.63 8.39 -2.78
N TYR A 208 12.44 8.98 -2.73
CA TYR A 208 11.91 9.89 -3.75
C TYR A 208 11.83 11.30 -3.20
N VAL A 209 12.34 12.26 -3.95
CA VAL A 209 12.30 13.68 -3.60
C VAL A 209 11.41 14.41 -4.60
N ASP A 210 10.43 15.18 -4.09
CA ASP A 210 9.44 15.90 -4.88
C ASP A 210 8.82 15.03 -5.98
N LEU A 211 8.40 13.82 -5.58
CA LEU A 211 7.72 12.87 -6.48
C LEU A 211 6.42 13.50 -6.97
N LYS A 212 6.21 13.51 -8.27
CA LYS A 212 5.01 14.04 -8.90
C LYS A 212 4.42 13.02 -9.86
N LEU A 213 3.18 12.65 -9.61
CA LEU A 213 2.39 11.75 -10.45
C LEU A 213 1.16 12.50 -10.96
N THR A 214 0.92 12.46 -12.26
CA THR A 214 -0.32 13.02 -12.84
C THR A 214 -1.23 11.88 -13.23
N PHE A 215 -2.49 11.97 -12.84
CA PHE A 215 -3.51 10.95 -13.08
C PHE A 215 -4.55 11.42 -14.09
N GLU A 216 -4.99 10.49 -14.93
CA GLU A 216 -6.12 10.61 -15.83
C GLU A 216 -6.93 9.31 -15.76
N ASP A 217 -8.22 9.40 -15.47
CA ASP A 217 -9.08 8.24 -15.18
C ASP A 217 -8.41 7.26 -14.21
N GLY A 218 -7.93 7.79 -13.08
CA GLY A 218 -7.34 7.05 -12.00
C GLY A 218 -6.03 6.34 -12.31
N LYS A 219 -5.42 6.55 -13.48
CA LYS A 219 -4.16 5.93 -13.91
C LYS A 219 -3.06 6.95 -14.08
N ILE A 220 -1.84 6.55 -13.70
CA ILE A 220 -0.66 7.41 -13.87
C ILE A 220 -0.43 7.67 -15.35
N LYS A 221 -0.41 8.96 -15.73
CA LYS A 221 -0.18 9.43 -17.09
C LYS A 221 1.23 9.97 -17.31
N THR A 222 1.67 10.80 -16.36
CA THR A 222 3.03 11.34 -16.35
C THR A 222 3.59 11.27 -14.93
N TYR A 223 4.89 11.19 -14.84
CA TYR A 223 5.59 11.08 -13.57
C TYR A 223 7.00 11.66 -13.66
N THR A 224 7.47 12.20 -12.55
CA THR A 224 8.84 12.69 -12.37
C THR A 224 9.17 12.82 -10.88
N CYS A 225 10.44 13.05 -10.56
CA CYS A 225 10.92 13.38 -9.22
C CYS A 225 12.06 14.41 -9.32
N LYS A 226 12.72 14.71 -8.20
CA LYS A 226 13.90 15.57 -8.15
C LYS A 226 15.12 14.91 -7.50
N ASN A 227 15.31 13.64 -7.76
CA ASN A 227 16.44 12.88 -7.27
C ASN A 227 17.74 13.18 -8.06
N PHE A 228 17.61 13.59 -9.32
CA PHE A 228 18.72 13.79 -10.25
C PHE A 228 18.61 15.14 -10.95
N ASP A 229 19.75 15.64 -11.45
CA ASP A 229 19.82 16.92 -12.18
C ASP A 229 19.11 16.87 -13.52
N ARG A 230 19.11 15.72 -14.21
CA ARG A 230 18.48 15.56 -15.51
C ARG A 230 17.07 14.96 -15.38
N GLU A 231 16.11 15.59 -16.05
CA GLU A 231 14.72 15.14 -16.06
C GLU A 231 14.57 13.71 -16.58
N GLU A 232 15.36 13.33 -17.59
CA GLU A 232 15.35 11.99 -18.16
C GLU A 232 15.69 10.91 -17.13
N ASP A 233 16.65 11.21 -16.22
CA ASP A 233 17.05 10.31 -15.15
C ASP A 233 15.97 10.20 -14.08
N ASN A 234 15.31 11.32 -13.76
CA ASN A 234 14.18 11.34 -12.84
C ASN A 234 13.00 10.49 -13.35
N VAL A 235 12.59 10.71 -14.60
CA VAL A 235 11.53 9.92 -15.24
C VAL A 235 11.90 8.44 -15.29
N LYS A 236 13.14 8.12 -15.68
CA LYS A 236 13.62 6.74 -15.72
C LYS A 236 13.60 6.09 -14.34
N PHE A 237 14.03 6.79 -13.30
CA PHE A 237 14.05 6.30 -11.93
C PHE A 237 12.65 5.92 -11.43
N VAL A 238 11.67 6.80 -11.66
CA VAL A 238 10.27 6.52 -11.30
C VAL A 238 9.72 5.34 -12.11
N LYS A 239 10.00 5.30 -13.41
CA LYS A 239 9.55 4.21 -14.29
C LYS A 239 10.08 2.85 -13.87
N ASP A 240 11.36 2.77 -13.60
CA ASP A 240 12.01 1.49 -13.32
C ASP A 240 11.66 0.94 -11.94
N ASN A 241 11.52 1.82 -10.94
CA ASN A 241 11.39 1.41 -9.55
C ASN A 241 9.96 1.50 -9.00
N LEU A 242 9.22 2.57 -9.31
CA LEU A 242 7.84 2.71 -8.84
C LEU A 242 6.86 1.97 -9.76
N LEU A 243 6.98 2.16 -11.09
CA LEU A 243 6.09 1.48 -12.03
C LEU A 243 6.53 0.04 -12.33
N GLY A 244 7.74 -0.37 -11.91
CA GLY A 244 8.27 -1.70 -12.19
C GLY A 244 8.36 -2.00 -13.70
N GLY A 245 8.65 -0.96 -14.51
CA GLY A 245 8.70 -1.04 -15.96
C GLY A 245 7.33 -1.12 -16.66
N ARG A 246 6.24 -1.08 -15.92
CA ARG A 246 4.88 -0.97 -16.49
C ARG A 246 4.68 0.40 -17.15
N GLU A 247 3.69 0.51 -18.01
CA GLU A 247 3.35 1.80 -18.66
C GLU A 247 2.59 2.73 -17.71
N THR A 248 1.78 2.15 -16.82
CA THR A 248 0.95 2.86 -15.86
C THR A 248 0.62 1.98 -14.66
N LEU A 249 0.21 2.61 -13.57
CA LEU A 249 -0.46 1.96 -12.43
C LEU A 249 -1.76 2.71 -12.13
N PRO A 250 -2.84 2.01 -11.77
CA PRO A 250 -4.07 2.64 -11.27
C PRO A 250 -3.89 3.09 -9.81
N ILE A 251 -4.77 3.95 -9.34
CA ILE A 251 -4.97 4.16 -7.90
C ILE A 251 -5.70 2.93 -7.37
N GLY A 252 -5.11 2.25 -6.38
CA GLY A 252 -5.74 1.13 -5.67
C GLY A 252 -6.50 1.59 -4.44
N GLU A 253 -6.00 2.63 -3.79
CA GLU A 253 -6.57 3.14 -2.55
C GLU A 253 -6.58 4.65 -2.50
N PHE A 254 -7.64 5.20 -1.93
CA PHE A 254 -7.71 6.53 -1.36
C PHE A 254 -8.09 6.43 0.11
N ALA A 255 -7.28 7.04 0.97
CA ALA A 255 -7.49 6.98 2.41
C ALA A 255 -7.26 8.33 3.10
N ILE A 256 -7.83 8.47 4.30
CA ILE A 256 -7.60 9.60 5.19
C ILE A 256 -7.13 9.08 6.54
N GLY A 257 -5.83 9.22 6.79
CA GLY A 257 -5.24 8.95 8.10
C GLY A 257 -5.72 9.96 9.14
N THR A 258 -6.03 9.46 10.32
CA THR A 258 -6.62 10.26 11.42
C THR A 258 -5.77 10.26 12.68
N ASN A 259 -4.61 9.58 12.68
CA ASN A 259 -3.71 9.48 13.83
C ASN A 259 -2.89 10.76 13.99
N THR A 260 -3.53 11.80 14.52
CA THR A 260 -2.89 13.10 14.78
C THR A 260 -1.78 13.01 15.83
N THR A 261 -1.81 12.02 16.72
CA THR A 261 -0.76 11.77 17.72
C THR A 261 0.53 11.35 17.03
N ALA A 262 0.46 10.43 16.03
CA ALA A 262 1.61 10.05 15.21
C ALA A 262 2.16 11.25 14.44
N TYR A 263 1.30 12.06 13.85
CA TYR A 263 1.71 13.28 13.13
C TYR A 263 2.49 14.25 14.03
N VAL A 264 1.98 14.54 15.22
CA VAL A 264 2.63 15.46 16.18
C VAL A 264 3.98 14.91 16.62
N LEU A 265 4.05 13.60 16.92
CA LEU A 265 5.29 12.95 17.33
C LEU A 265 6.35 12.99 16.20
N ALA A 266 5.95 12.61 15.00
CA ALA A 266 6.84 12.59 13.84
C ALA A 266 7.48 13.96 13.57
N ASN A 267 6.70 15.03 13.72
CA ASN A 267 7.20 16.40 13.55
C ASN A 267 8.05 16.86 14.73
N LYS A 268 7.66 16.54 15.97
CA LYS A 268 8.41 16.92 17.18
C LYS A 268 9.87 16.43 17.13
N TYR A 269 10.08 15.18 16.71
CA TYR A 269 11.41 14.56 16.66
C TYR A 269 12.05 14.60 15.26
N ASN A 270 11.42 15.28 14.29
CA ASN A 270 11.88 15.34 12.91
C ASN A 270 12.24 13.96 12.35
N MET A 271 11.36 12.99 12.55
CA MET A 271 11.62 11.59 12.24
C MET A 271 10.67 10.96 11.21
N VAL A 272 9.88 11.78 10.50
CA VAL A 272 8.92 11.29 9.48
C VAL A 272 9.61 10.30 8.51
N TYR A 273 10.82 10.62 8.08
CA TYR A 273 11.61 9.81 7.13
C TYR A 273 12.14 8.49 7.73
N LYS A 274 12.08 8.31 9.04
CA LYS A 274 12.49 7.07 9.73
C LYS A 274 11.30 6.17 10.10
N LEU A 275 10.08 6.70 9.99
CA LEU A 275 8.87 5.95 10.31
C LEU A 275 8.53 4.97 9.18
N PRO A 276 8.07 3.77 9.51
CA PRO A 276 7.54 2.84 8.53
C PRO A 276 6.25 3.37 7.89
N ILE A 277 5.93 2.90 6.70
CA ILE A 277 4.68 3.25 5.99
C ILE A 277 3.46 3.00 6.87
N LEU A 278 3.44 1.89 7.60
CA LEU A 278 2.41 1.52 8.57
C LEU A 278 1.98 2.67 9.52
N ILE A 279 2.91 3.55 9.90
CA ILE A 279 2.62 4.71 10.76
C ILE A 279 2.39 5.96 9.93
N VAL A 280 3.19 6.16 8.87
CA VAL A 280 3.14 7.36 8.02
C VAL A 280 1.78 7.50 7.35
N GLU A 281 1.22 6.44 6.82
CA GLU A 281 -0.09 6.42 6.17
C GLU A 281 -1.22 6.87 7.11
N LYS A 282 -1.12 6.58 8.41
CA LYS A 282 -2.15 6.97 9.39
C LYS A 282 -2.14 8.46 9.74
N MET A 283 -1.17 9.25 9.25
CA MET A 283 -1.02 10.66 9.64
C MET A 283 -1.83 11.65 8.81
N GLY A 284 -2.41 11.24 7.69
CA GLY A 284 -3.18 12.14 6.82
C GLY A 284 -3.67 11.51 5.52
N PRO A 285 -4.18 12.30 4.57
CA PRO A 285 -4.60 11.80 3.27
C PRO A 285 -3.44 11.12 2.54
N HIS A 286 -3.70 9.93 1.99
CA HIS A 286 -2.72 9.19 1.21
C HIS A 286 -3.38 8.36 0.09
N PHE A 287 -2.54 7.85 -0.80
CA PHE A 287 -2.94 7.04 -1.95
C PHE A 287 -1.99 5.86 -2.09
N ALA A 288 -2.54 4.67 -2.35
CA ALA A 288 -1.76 3.56 -2.87
C ALA A 288 -1.96 3.44 -4.39
N VAL A 289 -0.89 3.07 -5.11
CA VAL A 289 -0.94 2.83 -6.55
C VAL A 289 -0.64 1.35 -6.83
N GLY A 290 -1.44 0.75 -7.69
CA GLY A 290 -1.36 -0.66 -8.03
C GLY A 290 -2.69 -1.37 -7.76
N ASP A 291 -2.67 -2.43 -6.96
CA ASP A 291 -3.88 -3.18 -6.59
C ASP A 291 -4.67 -2.47 -5.47
N THR A 292 -5.87 -2.95 -5.20
CA THR A 292 -6.68 -2.49 -4.07
C THR A 292 -6.24 -3.17 -2.77
N CYS A 293 -6.67 -2.63 -1.62
CA CYS A 293 -6.34 -3.17 -0.30
C CYS A 293 -6.95 -4.55 -0.04
N TYR A 294 -7.95 -4.92 -0.81
CA TYR A 294 -8.62 -6.20 -0.66
C TYR A 294 -7.93 -7.29 -1.48
N SER A 295 -7.61 -8.41 -0.83
CA SER A 295 -7.04 -9.56 -1.51
C SER A 295 -8.00 -10.06 -2.60
N TRP A 296 -7.45 -10.47 -3.73
CA TRP A 296 -8.24 -11.02 -4.82
C TRP A 296 -8.96 -12.32 -4.45
N SER A 297 -8.56 -12.99 -3.37
CA SER A 297 -9.24 -14.15 -2.79
C SER A 297 -10.37 -13.78 -1.83
N GLU A 298 -10.48 -12.51 -1.44
CA GLU A 298 -11.51 -12.05 -0.49
C GLU A 298 -12.84 -11.84 -1.21
N GLU A 299 -13.58 -12.92 -1.35
CA GLU A 299 -14.99 -12.88 -1.77
C GLU A 299 -15.93 -12.61 -0.58
N ASN A 300 -15.38 -12.44 0.62
CA ASN A 300 -16.17 -12.27 1.84
C ASN A 300 -16.88 -10.93 1.87
N ILE A 301 -18.09 -10.95 2.40
CA ILE A 301 -18.84 -9.72 2.68
C ILE A 301 -18.26 -9.13 3.97
N LEU A 302 -17.76 -7.91 3.86
CA LEU A 302 -17.19 -7.16 4.98
C LEU A 302 -18.15 -6.08 5.44
N HIS A 303 -18.24 -5.87 6.74
CA HIS A 303 -19.11 -4.87 7.35
C HIS A 303 -18.31 -3.95 8.27
N ASN A 304 -18.65 -2.69 8.24
CA ASN A 304 -18.20 -1.73 9.24
C ASN A 304 -18.84 -2.00 10.62
N PRO A 305 -18.31 -1.43 11.72
CA PRO A 305 -18.88 -1.56 13.05
C PRO A 305 -20.34 -1.08 13.18
N ASP A 306 -20.83 -0.24 12.27
CA ASP A 306 -22.24 0.19 12.20
C ASP A 306 -23.16 -0.83 11.51
N GLY A 307 -22.59 -1.90 10.96
CA GLY A 307 -23.31 -2.99 10.29
C GLY A 307 -23.53 -2.78 8.79
N LYS A 308 -23.04 -1.67 8.20
CA LYS A 308 -23.12 -1.46 6.76
C LYS A 308 -22.08 -2.30 6.01
N GLU A 309 -22.48 -2.86 4.87
CA GLU A 309 -21.58 -3.61 3.99
C GLU A 309 -20.62 -2.66 3.25
N ILE A 310 -19.33 -2.99 3.22
CA ILE A 310 -18.31 -2.28 2.44
C ILE A 310 -18.39 -2.77 0.99
N VAL A 311 -18.86 -1.92 0.08
CA VAL A 311 -19.09 -2.29 -1.33
C VAL A 311 -17.96 -1.86 -2.27
N ALA A 312 -17.20 -0.82 -1.94
CA ALA A 312 -16.11 -0.31 -2.77
C ALA A 312 -14.78 -1.06 -2.52
N LYS A 313 -14.78 -2.37 -2.73
CA LYS A 313 -13.58 -3.22 -2.60
C LYS A 313 -12.75 -3.30 -3.87
N ASP A 314 -13.38 -3.15 -5.02
CA ASP A 314 -12.78 -3.23 -6.34
C ASP A 314 -12.96 -1.93 -7.11
N ASN A 315 -12.01 -1.66 -8.00
CA ASN A 315 -12.12 -0.66 -9.05
C ASN A 315 -12.13 -1.31 -10.44
N GLU A 316 -12.21 -0.50 -11.51
CA GLU A 316 -12.30 -0.98 -12.89
C GLU A 316 -11.07 -1.77 -13.36
N CYS A 317 -9.94 -1.70 -12.64
CA CYS A 317 -8.73 -2.47 -12.93
C CYS A 317 -8.64 -3.72 -12.06
N SER A 318 -8.81 -3.60 -10.74
CA SER A 318 -8.67 -4.74 -9.84
C SER A 318 -9.68 -5.84 -10.11
N ILE A 319 -10.92 -5.47 -10.48
CA ILE A 319 -11.99 -6.43 -10.82
C ILE A 319 -11.60 -7.35 -12.00
N LEU A 320 -10.66 -6.93 -12.86
CA LEU A 320 -10.22 -7.73 -14.01
C LEU A 320 -9.51 -9.02 -13.60
N ARG A 321 -8.98 -9.10 -12.36
CA ARG A 321 -8.39 -10.34 -11.84
C ARG A 321 -9.35 -11.53 -11.88
N LYS A 322 -10.66 -11.26 -11.77
CA LYS A 322 -11.71 -12.29 -11.82
C LYS A 322 -11.94 -12.87 -13.22
N THR A 323 -11.52 -12.15 -14.26
CA THR A 323 -11.76 -12.53 -15.66
C THR A 323 -10.48 -12.68 -16.48
N ASP A 324 -9.46 -11.89 -16.20
CA ASP A 324 -8.17 -11.88 -16.89
C ASP A 324 -7.07 -11.45 -15.92
N ILE A 325 -6.50 -12.41 -15.22
CA ILE A 325 -5.47 -12.19 -14.21
C ILE A 325 -4.24 -11.46 -14.74
N SER A 326 -3.96 -11.54 -16.05
CA SER A 326 -2.83 -10.83 -16.68
C SER A 326 -2.98 -9.31 -16.69
N LYS A 327 -4.18 -8.82 -16.41
CA LYS A 327 -4.51 -7.39 -16.35
C LYS A 327 -4.62 -6.85 -14.91
N ALA A 328 -4.49 -7.72 -13.94
CA ALA A 328 -4.43 -7.30 -12.54
C ALA A 328 -3.06 -6.69 -12.21
N TYR A 329 -3.07 -5.74 -11.29
CA TYR A 329 -1.88 -5.06 -10.79
C TYR A 329 -1.65 -5.52 -9.35
N PHE A 330 -0.76 -6.47 -9.16
CA PHE A 330 -0.37 -6.94 -7.83
C PHE A 330 0.82 -6.14 -7.33
N ASN A 331 0.77 -5.74 -6.08
CA ASN A 331 1.85 -5.06 -5.36
C ASN A 331 2.63 -6.05 -4.51
#